data_9db5c6d64cfaffe056af2a42aae7fe93
#
_entry.id   9db5c6d64cfaffe056af2a42aae7fe93
#
_cell.length_a   1.000
_cell.length_b   1.000
_cell.length_c   1.000
_cell.angle_alpha   90.00
_cell.angle_beta   90.00
_cell.angle_gamma   90.00
#
_symmetry.space_group_name_H-M   'P 1'
#
loop_
_entity.id
_entity.type
_entity.pdbx_description
1 polymer ?
#
loop_
_entity_poly.entity_id
_entity_poly.type
_entity_poly.pdbx_seq_one_letter_code
_entity_poly.pdbx_strand_id
1 'polypeptide(L)'
;MRDILAEIVEKKKDIVTNAKREMPLDEVKRSLVCGTFAMTHRFRERDWNLIAECKLQSPAKGRLCRRYSVTELARIYEDNGASMLSVHTDPHFLGCNEDFRKVRAEVSLPLLRKDFIIDEYQIYEARMLGADAVLLIACILTPETLKRFLYTAWSLGMDALIEVHDRRDMEAALATPAEFIGINNRNLVSFTTSIEQTMELLPYADKSRTLISESGVFTGEDARRLPDAGCDGILVGEGLVRAENVAAQTRLMANAGEEKGDMA
;
A
#
# COMPACT_ATOMS: atom_id res chain seq x y z
N MET A 1 -2.80 -27.06 -0.19
CA MET A 1 -2.03 -25.89 -0.66
C MET A 1 -1.46 -25.22 0.59
N ARG A 2 -0.15 -24.93 0.65
CA ARG A 2 0.39 -24.22 1.85
C ARG A 2 -0.21 -22.83 1.88
N ASP A 3 -0.68 -22.40 3.03
CA ASP A 3 -1.11 -21.01 3.25
C ASP A 3 0.13 -20.12 3.28
N ILE A 4 0.46 -19.52 2.12
CA ILE A 4 1.63 -18.66 1.97
C ILE A 4 1.58 -17.48 2.93
N LEU A 5 0.37 -16.95 3.21
CA LEU A 5 0.22 -15.84 4.14
C LEU A 5 0.60 -16.24 5.57
N ALA A 6 0.15 -17.41 6.02
CA ALA A 6 0.52 -17.94 7.34
C ALA A 6 2.04 -18.20 7.44
N GLU A 7 2.67 -18.71 6.36
CA GLU A 7 4.13 -18.89 6.32
C GLU A 7 4.89 -17.55 6.41
N ILE A 8 4.43 -16.52 5.69
CA ILE A 8 5.01 -15.18 5.74
C ILE A 8 4.88 -14.59 7.15
N VAL A 9 3.68 -14.68 7.75
CA VAL A 9 3.42 -14.18 9.11
C VAL A 9 4.30 -14.87 10.13
N GLU A 10 4.50 -16.18 10.02
CA GLU A 10 5.36 -16.92 10.95
C GLU A 10 6.83 -16.47 10.85
N LYS A 11 7.36 -16.36 9.63
CA LYS A 11 8.72 -15.83 9.42
C LYS A 11 8.85 -14.38 9.89
N LYS A 12 7.80 -13.56 9.77
CA LYS A 12 7.81 -12.18 10.23
C LYS A 12 8.01 -12.07 11.74
N LYS A 13 7.52 -13.02 12.54
CA LYS A 13 7.77 -13.04 14.00
C LYS A 13 9.26 -13.07 14.34
N ASP A 14 10.03 -13.89 13.61
CA ASP A 14 11.49 -13.97 13.81
C ASP A 14 12.18 -12.68 13.39
N ILE A 15 11.78 -12.11 12.24
CA ILE A 15 12.32 -10.83 11.77
C ILE A 15 12.08 -9.73 12.80
N VAL A 16 10.87 -9.59 13.31
CA VAL A 16 10.52 -8.59 14.34
C VAL A 16 11.27 -8.84 15.65
N THR A 17 11.39 -10.10 16.06
CA THR A 17 12.14 -10.46 17.28
C THR A 17 13.61 -10.04 17.18
N ASN A 18 14.23 -10.27 16.02
CA ASN A 18 15.62 -9.86 15.79
C ASN A 18 15.75 -8.33 15.73
N ALA A 19 14.84 -7.64 15.01
CA ALA A 19 14.83 -6.18 14.95
C ALA A 19 14.72 -5.53 16.34
N LYS A 20 13.86 -6.07 17.22
CA LYS A 20 13.76 -5.60 18.63
C LYS A 20 15.04 -5.81 19.46
N ARG A 21 15.85 -6.84 19.13
CA ARG A 21 17.13 -7.08 19.81
C ARG A 21 18.22 -6.14 19.29
N GLU A 22 18.24 -5.90 17.98
CA GLU A 22 19.22 -5.01 17.34
C GLU A 22 18.96 -3.55 17.71
N MET A 23 17.69 -3.13 17.75
CA MET A 23 17.27 -1.79 18.12
C MET A 23 16.04 -1.85 19.03
N PRO A 24 16.23 -1.75 20.36
CA PRO A 24 15.11 -1.75 21.31
C PRO A 24 14.12 -0.63 21.06
N LEU A 25 12.83 -0.87 21.38
CA LEU A 25 11.74 0.07 21.13
C LEU A 25 12.00 1.48 21.71
N ASP A 26 12.61 1.55 22.88
CA ASP A 26 12.95 2.84 23.52
C ASP A 26 13.99 3.64 22.74
N GLU A 27 14.88 2.98 22.00
CA GLU A 27 15.82 3.63 21.10
C GLU A 27 15.14 4.13 19.84
N VAL A 28 14.26 3.30 19.26
CA VAL A 28 13.42 3.72 18.13
C VAL A 28 12.62 4.98 18.50
N LYS A 29 11.93 4.95 19.65
CA LYS A 29 11.11 6.07 20.12
C LYS A 29 11.89 7.37 20.33
N ARG A 30 13.16 7.29 20.76
CA ARG A 30 14.01 8.48 20.96
C ARG A 30 14.38 9.21 19.67
N SER A 31 14.41 8.50 18.54
CA SER A 31 14.76 9.04 17.22
C SER A 31 13.56 9.51 16.39
N LEU A 32 12.33 9.36 16.90
CA LEU A 32 11.14 9.64 16.13
C LEU A 32 10.87 11.13 16.00
N VAL A 33 10.49 11.50 14.79
CA VAL A 33 9.85 12.78 14.47
C VAL A 33 8.43 12.46 14.00
N CYS A 34 7.41 13.06 14.62
CA CYS A 34 6.03 12.86 14.20
C CYS A 34 5.84 13.24 12.74
N GLY A 35 5.03 12.46 12.03
CA GLY A 35 4.56 12.77 10.69
C GLY A 35 3.48 13.85 10.70
N THR A 36 2.96 14.15 9.51
CA THR A 36 1.98 15.22 9.29
C THR A 36 0.72 14.74 8.57
N PHE A 37 0.45 13.43 8.57
CA PHE A 37 -0.64 12.81 7.79
C PHE A 37 -0.54 13.15 6.28
N ALA A 38 0.66 12.95 5.73
CA ALA A 38 0.97 13.39 4.37
C ALA A 38 0.13 12.67 3.29
N MET A 39 -0.29 11.41 3.52
CA MET A 39 -1.21 10.71 2.63
C MET A 39 -2.57 11.41 2.60
N THR A 40 -3.17 11.69 3.77
CA THR A 40 -4.43 12.44 3.88
C THR A 40 -4.36 13.78 3.16
N HIS A 41 -3.30 14.56 3.38
CA HIS A 41 -3.14 15.85 2.70
C HIS A 41 -3.04 15.67 1.19
N ARG A 42 -2.23 14.73 0.73
CA ARG A 42 -2.01 14.50 -0.70
C ARG A 42 -3.26 14.04 -1.43
N PHE A 43 -4.05 13.16 -0.81
CA PHE A 43 -5.28 12.63 -1.41
C PHE A 43 -6.38 13.66 -1.53
N ARG A 44 -6.40 14.69 -0.67
CA ARG A 44 -7.36 15.79 -0.74
C ARG A 44 -7.04 16.82 -1.83
N GLU A 45 -5.86 16.77 -2.43
CA GLU A 45 -5.46 17.67 -3.52
C GLU A 45 -5.99 17.22 -4.89
N ARG A 46 -6.50 15.98 -5.00
CA ARG A 46 -6.92 15.35 -6.27
C ARG A 46 -8.17 14.48 -6.06
N ASP A 47 -9.02 14.45 -7.07
CA ASP A 47 -10.19 13.56 -7.09
C ASP A 47 -9.82 12.11 -7.39
N TRP A 48 -8.65 11.88 -8.01
CA TRP A 48 -8.14 10.55 -8.35
C TRP A 48 -6.68 10.38 -7.94
N ASN A 49 -6.35 9.24 -7.33
CA ASN A 49 -5.05 9.01 -6.76
C ASN A 49 -4.41 7.69 -7.23
N LEU A 50 -3.14 7.76 -7.61
CA LEU A 50 -2.28 6.60 -7.89
C LEU A 50 -1.26 6.41 -6.77
N ILE A 51 -1.36 5.28 -6.05
CA ILE A 51 -0.27 4.76 -5.22
C ILE A 51 0.56 3.83 -6.11
N ALA A 52 1.72 4.29 -6.54
CA ALA A 52 2.61 3.50 -7.40
C ALA A 52 3.54 2.62 -6.56
N GLU A 53 3.46 1.30 -6.76
CA GLU A 53 4.21 0.33 -5.96
C GLU A 53 5.57 -0.01 -6.61
N CYS A 54 6.65 0.27 -5.90
CA CYS A 54 8.04 -0.06 -6.29
C CYS A 54 8.32 -1.55 -6.04
N LYS A 55 7.80 -2.42 -6.90
CA LYS A 55 7.79 -3.87 -6.75
C LYS A 55 8.71 -4.58 -7.73
N LEU A 56 9.77 -5.19 -7.22
CA LEU A 56 10.73 -5.93 -8.07
C LEU A 56 10.42 -7.41 -8.20
N GLN A 57 9.65 -7.99 -7.27
CA GLN A 57 9.34 -9.40 -7.21
C GLN A 57 7.96 -9.64 -6.59
N SER A 58 7.37 -10.79 -6.89
CA SER A 58 6.24 -11.33 -6.12
C SER A 58 6.44 -12.81 -5.82
N PRO A 59 5.93 -13.32 -4.69
CA PRO A 59 6.02 -14.75 -4.36
C PRO A 59 5.41 -15.66 -5.44
N ALA A 60 4.32 -15.22 -6.07
CA ALA A 60 3.60 -16.01 -7.07
C ALA A 60 4.26 -16.03 -8.46
N LYS A 61 4.96 -14.95 -8.86
CA LYS A 61 5.48 -14.77 -10.23
C LYS A 61 7.00 -14.61 -10.30
N GLY A 62 7.70 -14.64 -9.15
CA GLY A 62 9.13 -14.41 -9.08
C GLY A 62 9.53 -12.99 -9.45
N ARG A 63 10.69 -12.81 -10.06
CA ARG A 63 11.25 -11.50 -10.44
C ARG A 63 10.40 -10.85 -11.54
N LEU A 64 9.87 -9.66 -11.26
CA LEU A 64 9.02 -8.87 -12.17
C LEU A 64 9.83 -7.87 -12.98
N CYS A 65 10.85 -7.28 -12.35
CA CYS A 65 11.70 -6.27 -12.99
C CYS A 65 13.18 -6.53 -12.73
N ARG A 66 13.99 -6.42 -13.80
CA ARG A 66 15.47 -6.41 -13.76
C ARG A 66 16.04 -5.12 -14.34
N ARG A 67 15.19 -4.27 -14.91
CA ARG A 67 15.56 -3.08 -15.67
C ARG A 67 15.82 -1.89 -14.77
N TYR A 68 15.12 -1.83 -13.64
CA TYR A 68 15.17 -0.72 -12.70
C TYR A 68 15.42 -1.20 -11.27
N SER A 69 16.11 -0.38 -10.49
CA SER A 69 16.15 -0.44 -9.04
C SER A 69 14.87 0.16 -8.43
N VAL A 70 14.69 -0.02 -7.13
CA VAL A 70 13.55 0.55 -6.39
C VAL A 70 13.56 2.09 -6.45
N THR A 71 14.73 2.71 -6.32
CA THR A 71 14.89 4.18 -6.37
C THR A 71 14.66 4.75 -7.76
N GLU A 72 15.10 4.06 -8.82
CA GLU A 72 14.81 4.49 -10.20
C GLU A 72 13.32 4.43 -10.50
N LEU A 73 12.62 3.36 -10.05
CA LEU A 73 11.16 3.29 -10.17
C LEU A 73 10.48 4.42 -9.40
N ALA A 74 10.92 4.70 -8.17
CA ALA A 74 10.36 5.77 -7.35
C ALA A 74 10.41 7.13 -8.04
N ARG A 75 11.56 7.49 -8.64
CA ARG A 75 11.71 8.73 -9.42
C ARG A 75 10.82 8.74 -10.65
N ILE A 76 10.79 7.64 -11.42
CA ILE A 76 9.93 7.54 -12.60
C ILE A 76 8.47 7.75 -12.21
N TYR A 77 8.00 7.17 -11.11
CA TYR A 77 6.63 7.31 -10.66
C TYR A 77 6.31 8.74 -10.19
N GLU A 78 7.21 9.36 -9.41
CA GLU A 78 7.07 10.75 -8.97
C GLU A 78 7.00 11.71 -10.16
N ASP A 79 7.93 11.61 -11.11
CA ASP A 79 8.00 12.45 -12.31
C ASP A 79 6.81 12.29 -13.25
N ASN A 80 6.02 11.21 -13.09
CA ASN A 80 4.91 10.87 -13.99
C ASN A 80 3.55 10.84 -13.30
N GLY A 81 3.40 11.55 -12.18
CA GLY A 81 2.10 11.91 -11.63
C GLY A 81 1.55 10.98 -10.56
N ALA A 82 2.33 10.04 -10.02
CA ALA A 82 1.91 9.29 -8.83
C ALA A 82 1.56 10.25 -7.68
N SER A 83 0.53 9.93 -6.92
CA SER A 83 0.16 10.70 -5.72
C SER A 83 0.99 10.25 -4.52
N MET A 84 1.36 8.99 -4.46
CA MET A 84 2.06 8.35 -3.36
C MET A 84 2.85 7.15 -3.87
N LEU A 85 3.89 6.75 -3.15
CA LEU A 85 4.63 5.52 -3.45
C LEU A 85 4.38 4.46 -2.38
N SER A 86 4.31 3.20 -2.82
CA SER A 86 4.31 2.03 -1.95
C SER A 86 5.63 1.28 -2.10
N VAL A 87 6.35 1.10 -0.99
CA VAL A 87 7.69 0.50 -0.96
C VAL A 87 7.70 -0.71 -0.05
N HIS A 88 8.06 -1.87 -0.62
CA HIS A 88 8.18 -3.11 0.13
C HIS A 88 9.38 -3.11 1.07
N THR A 89 9.17 -3.57 2.30
CA THR A 89 10.25 -3.88 3.25
C THR A 89 10.30 -5.37 3.61
N ASP A 90 9.39 -6.18 3.08
CA ASP A 90 9.38 -7.63 3.29
C ASP A 90 10.29 -8.37 2.30
N PRO A 91 11.15 -9.29 2.78
CA PRO A 91 12.10 -10.04 1.93
C PRO A 91 11.45 -10.93 0.87
N HIS A 92 10.22 -11.41 1.08
CA HIS A 92 9.50 -12.22 0.07
C HIS A 92 9.21 -11.43 -1.22
N PHE A 93 9.24 -10.10 -1.14
CA PHE A 93 9.09 -9.19 -2.28
C PHE A 93 10.42 -8.55 -2.73
N LEU A 94 11.56 -9.03 -2.23
CA LEU A 94 12.89 -8.41 -2.34
C LEU A 94 12.94 -7.01 -1.71
N GLY A 95 12.08 -6.75 -0.74
CA GLY A 95 12.07 -5.50 0.00
C GLY A 95 13.06 -5.51 1.17
N CYS A 96 13.54 -4.35 1.54
CA CYS A 96 14.34 -4.14 2.75
C CYS A 96 14.24 -2.69 3.25
N ASN A 97 14.57 -2.50 4.53
CA ASN A 97 14.56 -1.18 5.16
C ASN A 97 15.55 -0.20 4.51
N GLU A 98 16.67 -0.70 3.98
CA GLU A 98 17.68 0.12 3.30
C GLU A 98 17.14 0.74 2.01
N ASP A 99 16.44 -0.02 1.18
CA ASP A 99 15.81 0.50 -0.04
C ASP A 99 14.74 1.53 0.29
N PHE A 100 13.97 1.32 1.38
CA PHE A 100 12.99 2.30 1.85
C PHE A 100 13.64 3.63 2.20
N ARG A 101 14.77 3.62 2.96
CA ARG A 101 15.53 4.83 3.29
C ARG A 101 16.08 5.52 2.06
N LYS A 102 16.59 4.77 1.07
CA LYS A 102 17.08 5.34 -0.19
C LYS A 102 15.96 6.03 -0.95
N VAL A 103 14.79 5.39 -1.07
CA VAL A 103 13.62 6.02 -1.69
C VAL A 103 13.24 7.30 -0.95
N ARG A 104 13.16 7.26 0.40
CA ARG A 104 12.82 8.46 1.19
C ARG A 104 13.78 9.64 0.96
N ALA A 105 15.05 9.35 0.74
CA ALA A 105 16.07 10.39 0.49
C ALA A 105 15.97 11.00 -0.93
N GLU A 106 15.34 10.30 -1.87
CA GLU A 106 15.32 10.64 -3.30
C GLU A 106 14.04 11.31 -3.78
N VAL A 107 12.91 11.10 -3.06
CA VAL A 107 11.58 11.55 -3.49
C VAL A 107 10.90 12.39 -2.42
N SER A 108 10.00 13.26 -2.87
CA SER A 108 9.18 14.11 -1.99
C SER A 108 7.80 13.53 -1.69
N LEU A 109 7.31 12.60 -2.49
CA LEU A 109 5.99 12.00 -2.34
C LEU A 109 5.83 11.28 -1.00
N PRO A 110 4.60 11.21 -0.45
CA PRO A 110 4.31 10.35 0.69
C PRO A 110 4.67 8.89 0.41
N LEU A 111 5.18 8.18 1.43
CA LEU A 111 5.59 6.79 1.34
C LEU A 111 4.73 5.89 2.21
N LEU A 112 4.12 4.85 1.60
CA LEU A 112 3.50 3.72 2.27
C LEU A 112 4.55 2.64 2.52
N ARG A 113 4.76 2.25 3.78
CA ARG A 113 5.50 1.03 4.09
C ARG A 113 4.63 -0.19 3.79
N LYS A 114 4.93 -0.91 2.71
CA LYS A 114 4.25 -2.15 2.32
C LYS A 114 4.96 -3.32 3.00
N ASP A 115 4.38 -3.79 4.10
CA ASP A 115 4.91 -4.88 4.91
C ASP A 115 3.75 -5.66 5.58
N PHE A 116 4.04 -6.83 6.15
CA PHE A 116 3.12 -7.58 7.00
C PHE A 116 3.32 -7.12 8.45
N ILE A 117 2.51 -6.17 8.89
CA ILE A 117 2.59 -5.60 10.24
C ILE A 117 1.81 -6.49 11.20
N ILE A 118 2.52 -7.16 12.09
CA ILE A 118 2.00 -8.09 13.10
C ILE A 118 2.35 -7.68 14.52
N ASP A 119 3.18 -6.66 14.68
CA ASP A 119 3.66 -6.17 15.96
C ASP A 119 3.76 -4.64 15.94
N GLU A 120 3.38 -4.02 17.03
CA GLU A 120 3.38 -2.55 17.17
C GLU A 120 4.76 -1.92 16.95
N TYR A 121 5.83 -2.64 17.27
CA TYR A 121 7.20 -2.23 17.00
C TYR A 121 7.41 -1.81 15.53
N GLN A 122 6.81 -2.55 14.58
CA GLN A 122 6.97 -2.27 13.15
C GLN A 122 6.37 -0.91 12.75
N ILE A 123 5.38 -0.40 13.49
CA ILE A 123 4.77 0.91 13.24
C ILE A 123 5.73 2.02 13.66
N TYR A 124 6.38 1.88 14.83
CA TYR A 124 7.43 2.80 15.26
C TYR A 124 8.64 2.75 14.32
N GLU A 125 9.06 1.54 13.93
CA GLU A 125 10.12 1.35 12.93
C GLU A 125 9.76 2.01 11.59
N ALA A 126 8.53 1.89 11.12
CA ALA A 126 8.06 2.54 9.90
C ALA A 126 8.25 4.06 9.96
N ARG A 127 7.85 4.70 11.06
CA ARG A 127 8.05 6.15 11.23
C ARG A 127 9.52 6.52 11.27
N MET A 128 10.35 5.75 11.95
CA MET A 128 11.80 5.94 12.00
C MET A 128 12.45 5.82 10.61
N LEU A 129 11.92 4.97 9.73
CA LEU A 129 12.35 4.85 8.33
C LEU A 129 11.89 6.03 7.46
N GLY A 130 10.99 6.89 7.96
CA GLY A 130 10.42 8.01 7.22
C GLY A 130 9.13 7.68 6.47
N ALA A 131 8.41 6.62 6.87
CA ALA A 131 7.09 6.32 6.31
C ALA A 131 6.05 7.38 6.70
N ASP A 132 5.16 7.68 5.79
CA ASP A 132 4.01 8.57 5.98
C ASP A 132 2.72 7.78 6.20
N ALA A 133 2.70 6.52 5.78
CA ALA A 133 1.63 5.58 6.04
C ALA A 133 2.12 4.14 6.21
N VAL A 134 1.31 3.32 6.86
CA VAL A 134 1.52 1.89 7.04
C VAL A 134 0.36 1.09 6.48
N LEU A 135 0.67 -0.15 6.01
CA LEU A 135 -0.35 -1.11 5.62
C LEU A 135 -0.78 -1.94 6.83
N LEU A 136 -2.09 -2.01 7.07
CA LEU A 136 -2.69 -2.90 8.08
C LEU A 136 -3.61 -3.90 7.37
N ILE A 137 -3.24 -5.18 7.36
CA ILE A 137 -4.00 -6.22 6.66
C ILE A 137 -5.05 -6.81 7.61
N ALA A 138 -6.34 -6.60 7.31
CA ALA A 138 -7.42 -6.97 8.22
C ALA A 138 -7.45 -8.48 8.54
N CYS A 139 -7.24 -9.35 7.56
CA CYS A 139 -7.33 -10.81 7.76
C CYS A 139 -6.20 -11.43 8.62
N ILE A 140 -5.10 -10.71 8.88
CA ILE A 140 -4.02 -11.21 9.75
C ILE A 140 -4.03 -10.62 11.16
N LEU A 141 -4.93 -9.66 11.43
CA LEU A 141 -5.03 -8.96 12.71
C LEU A 141 -6.40 -9.25 13.37
N THR A 142 -6.42 -9.33 14.70
CA THR A 142 -7.71 -9.28 15.40
C THR A 142 -8.30 -7.86 15.33
N PRO A 143 -9.63 -7.68 15.43
CA PRO A 143 -10.24 -6.34 15.41
C PRO A 143 -9.64 -5.39 16.46
N GLU A 144 -9.32 -5.88 17.64
CA GLU A 144 -8.70 -5.10 18.72
C GLU A 144 -7.29 -4.68 18.36
N THR A 145 -6.51 -5.59 17.74
CA THR A 145 -5.14 -5.31 17.30
C THR A 145 -5.14 -4.33 16.13
N LEU A 146 -6.04 -4.51 15.16
CA LEU A 146 -6.21 -3.60 14.02
C LEU A 146 -6.49 -2.17 14.50
N LYS A 147 -7.44 -2.01 15.42
CA LYS A 147 -7.78 -0.72 16.02
C LYS A 147 -6.61 -0.11 16.80
N ARG A 148 -5.92 -0.91 17.62
CA ARG A 148 -4.74 -0.45 18.37
C ARG A 148 -3.63 0.02 17.43
N PHE A 149 -3.33 -0.74 16.38
CA PHE A 149 -2.28 -0.39 15.40
C PHE A 149 -2.62 0.89 14.63
N LEU A 150 -3.88 1.06 14.26
CA LEU A 150 -4.36 2.31 13.66
C LEU A 150 -4.08 3.52 14.57
N TYR A 151 -4.46 3.44 15.84
CA TYR A 151 -4.21 4.53 16.79
C TYR A 151 -2.71 4.76 17.05
N THR A 152 -1.90 3.70 17.04
CA THR A 152 -0.44 3.84 17.15
C THR A 152 0.11 4.59 15.95
N ALA A 153 -0.30 4.25 14.72
CA ALA A 153 0.11 4.98 13.53
C ALA A 153 -0.30 6.46 13.61
N TRP A 154 -1.54 6.74 14.00
CA TRP A 154 -2.03 8.12 14.17
C TRP A 154 -1.30 8.90 15.25
N SER A 155 -0.93 8.27 16.37
CA SER A 155 -0.15 8.92 17.43
C SER A 155 1.24 9.37 16.95
N LEU A 156 1.72 8.77 15.85
CA LEU A 156 2.99 9.10 15.21
C LEU A 156 2.83 10.04 13.99
N GLY A 157 1.60 10.54 13.73
CA GLY A 157 1.29 11.40 12.59
C GLY A 157 1.36 10.68 11.24
N MET A 158 1.20 9.35 11.23
CA MET A 158 1.10 8.55 10.02
C MET A 158 -0.35 8.15 9.73
N ASP A 159 -0.68 8.04 8.44
CA ASP A 159 -1.89 7.41 7.98
C ASP A 159 -1.78 5.88 8.03
N ALA A 160 -2.91 5.19 7.89
CA ALA A 160 -2.94 3.75 7.74
C ALA A 160 -3.91 3.36 6.62
N LEU A 161 -3.44 2.51 5.70
CA LEU A 161 -4.25 1.86 4.69
C LEU A 161 -4.67 0.49 5.21
N ILE A 162 -5.97 0.29 5.45
CA ILE A 162 -6.49 -1.01 5.89
C ILE A 162 -6.83 -1.83 4.65
N GLU A 163 -6.05 -2.90 4.42
CA GLU A 163 -6.25 -3.83 3.30
C GLU A 163 -7.31 -4.87 3.66
N VAL A 164 -8.31 -5.03 2.77
CA VAL A 164 -9.43 -5.96 2.91
C VAL A 164 -9.52 -6.88 1.69
N HIS A 165 -9.92 -8.16 1.90
CA HIS A 165 -10.02 -9.15 0.84
C HIS A 165 -11.43 -9.72 0.66
N ASP A 166 -12.27 -9.56 1.66
CA ASP A 166 -13.65 -10.05 1.65
C ASP A 166 -14.56 -9.15 2.49
N ARG A 167 -15.83 -9.54 2.57
CA ARG A 167 -16.83 -8.80 3.33
C ARG A 167 -16.52 -8.76 4.83
N ARG A 168 -15.97 -9.83 5.41
CA ARG A 168 -15.62 -9.88 6.83
C ARG A 168 -14.50 -8.91 7.15
N ASP A 169 -13.49 -8.83 6.28
CA ASP A 169 -12.42 -7.86 6.39
C ASP A 169 -12.95 -6.42 6.28
N MET A 170 -13.90 -6.18 5.34
CA MET A 170 -14.55 -4.87 5.19
C MET A 170 -15.32 -4.49 6.46
N GLU A 171 -16.10 -5.39 7.05
CA GLU A 171 -16.81 -5.16 8.31
C GLU A 171 -15.83 -4.83 9.46
N ALA A 172 -14.68 -5.52 9.52
CA ALA A 172 -13.65 -5.23 10.51
C ALA A 172 -12.99 -3.86 10.30
N ALA A 173 -12.72 -3.47 9.05
CA ALA A 173 -12.20 -2.15 8.70
C ALA A 173 -13.18 -1.04 9.06
N LEU A 174 -14.46 -1.20 8.73
CA LEU A 174 -15.53 -0.24 9.03
C LEU A 174 -15.83 -0.10 10.54
N ALA A 175 -15.51 -1.11 11.34
CA ALA A 175 -15.57 -1.01 12.79
C ALA A 175 -14.46 -0.13 13.40
N THR A 176 -13.52 0.34 12.58
CA THR A 176 -12.48 1.31 12.94
C THR A 176 -12.80 2.69 12.36
N PRO A 177 -12.21 3.78 12.88
CA PRO A 177 -12.34 5.12 12.28
C PRO A 177 -11.38 5.37 11.11
N ALA A 178 -10.75 4.34 10.50
CA ALA A 178 -9.78 4.51 9.42
C ALA A 178 -10.37 5.26 8.22
N GLU A 179 -9.64 6.23 7.69
CA GLU A 179 -10.03 6.98 6.49
C GLU A 179 -9.80 6.17 5.21
N PHE A 180 -8.71 5.39 5.14
CA PHE A 180 -8.29 4.69 3.93
C PHE A 180 -8.56 3.19 4.02
N ILE A 181 -9.29 2.65 3.04
CA ILE A 181 -9.57 1.22 2.89
C ILE A 181 -9.11 0.77 1.51
N GLY A 182 -8.23 -0.22 1.48
CA GLY A 182 -7.71 -0.84 0.26
C GLY A 182 -8.40 -2.16 -0.02
N ILE A 183 -9.11 -2.28 -1.15
CA ILE A 183 -9.73 -3.53 -1.58
C ILE A 183 -8.73 -4.28 -2.44
N ASN A 184 -8.18 -5.38 -1.92
CA ASN A 184 -7.20 -6.18 -2.64
C ASN A 184 -7.87 -7.21 -3.55
N ASN A 185 -7.71 -7.02 -4.85
CA ASN A 185 -8.25 -7.88 -5.90
C ASN A 185 -7.55 -9.25 -6.03
N ARG A 186 -6.54 -9.51 -5.21
CA ARG A 186 -5.86 -10.80 -5.21
C ARG A 186 -6.54 -11.77 -4.27
N ASN A 187 -7.08 -12.85 -4.80
CA ASN A 187 -7.55 -13.95 -3.99
C ASN A 187 -6.36 -14.64 -3.31
N LEU A 188 -6.37 -14.70 -1.98
CA LEU A 188 -5.25 -15.25 -1.19
C LEU A 188 -5.11 -16.78 -1.29
N VAL A 189 -6.14 -17.47 -1.79
CA VAL A 189 -6.15 -18.93 -1.95
C VAL A 189 -5.70 -19.35 -3.35
N SER A 190 -6.30 -18.74 -4.39
CA SER A 190 -6.05 -19.09 -5.80
C SER A 190 -4.92 -18.27 -6.43
N PHE A 191 -4.52 -17.15 -5.81
CA PHE A 191 -3.61 -16.14 -6.36
C PHE A 191 -4.06 -15.48 -7.68
N THR A 192 -5.31 -15.75 -8.09
CA THR A 192 -5.92 -15.01 -9.20
C THR A 192 -6.19 -13.56 -8.79
N THR A 193 -6.15 -12.67 -9.76
CA THR A 193 -6.48 -11.24 -9.57
C THR A 193 -7.53 -10.82 -10.56
N SER A 194 -8.56 -10.11 -10.08
CA SER A 194 -9.62 -9.53 -10.91
C SER A 194 -10.19 -8.29 -10.24
N ILE A 195 -10.29 -7.18 -10.96
CA ILE A 195 -10.91 -5.94 -10.45
C ILE A 195 -12.40 -6.12 -10.10
N GLU A 196 -13.02 -7.22 -10.54
CA GLU A 196 -14.40 -7.56 -10.16
C GLU A 196 -14.55 -7.77 -8.65
N GLN A 197 -13.48 -8.17 -7.94
CA GLN A 197 -13.46 -8.23 -6.46
C GLN A 197 -13.75 -6.85 -5.84
N THR A 198 -13.15 -5.78 -6.39
CA THR A 198 -13.47 -4.42 -5.96
C THR A 198 -14.94 -4.12 -6.22
N MET A 199 -15.46 -4.42 -7.41
CA MET A 199 -16.87 -4.16 -7.77
C MET A 199 -17.85 -4.90 -6.85
N GLU A 200 -17.51 -6.11 -6.42
CA GLU A 200 -18.33 -6.91 -5.50
C GLU A 200 -18.30 -6.36 -4.06
N LEU A 201 -17.20 -5.77 -3.62
CA LEU A 201 -17.04 -5.27 -2.25
C LEU A 201 -17.48 -3.81 -2.06
N LEU A 202 -17.42 -2.97 -3.08
CA LEU A 202 -17.84 -1.56 -3.03
C LEU A 202 -19.25 -1.34 -2.44
N PRO A 203 -20.29 -2.17 -2.74
CA PRO A 203 -21.62 -2.00 -2.13
C PRO A 203 -21.66 -2.14 -0.61
N TYR A 204 -20.64 -2.76 0.00
CA TYR A 204 -20.52 -2.93 1.45
C TYR A 204 -19.62 -1.87 2.10
N ALA A 205 -18.96 -1.03 1.32
CA ALA A 205 -18.08 0.02 1.81
C ALA A 205 -18.88 1.26 2.26
N ASP A 206 -18.30 2.02 3.18
CA ASP A 206 -18.80 3.34 3.55
C ASP A 206 -18.20 4.39 2.61
N LYS A 207 -19.04 5.07 1.83
CA LYS A 207 -18.64 6.11 0.87
C LYS A 207 -18.02 7.36 1.49
N SER A 208 -18.07 7.50 2.81
CA SER A 208 -17.34 8.56 3.52
C SER A 208 -15.85 8.23 3.70
N ARG A 209 -15.45 7.01 3.36
CA ARG A 209 -14.04 6.56 3.39
C ARG A 209 -13.40 6.73 2.02
N THR A 210 -12.10 6.86 2.01
CA THR A 210 -11.29 6.83 0.78
C THR A 210 -11.04 5.38 0.37
N LEU A 211 -11.60 4.99 -0.78
CA LEU A 211 -11.60 3.61 -1.28
C LEU A 211 -10.55 3.43 -2.37
N ILE A 212 -9.61 2.51 -2.16
CA ILE A 212 -8.47 2.25 -3.05
C ILE A 212 -8.56 0.82 -3.57
N SER A 213 -8.55 0.62 -4.89
CA SER A 213 -8.49 -0.71 -5.50
C SER A 213 -7.02 -1.14 -5.63
N GLU A 214 -6.65 -2.28 -5.03
CA GLU A 214 -5.30 -2.80 -5.04
C GLU A 214 -5.17 -4.07 -5.88
N SER A 215 -4.09 -4.22 -6.61
CA SER A 215 -3.81 -5.36 -7.48
C SER A 215 -4.76 -5.49 -8.68
N GLY A 216 -4.36 -6.23 -9.73
CA GLY A 216 -5.26 -6.58 -10.86
C GLY A 216 -5.51 -5.48 -11.88
N VAL A 217 -4.99 -4.28 -11.69
CA VAL A 217 -5.05 -3.18 -12.67
C VAL A 217 -3.84 -3.28 -13.58
N PHE A 218 -4.04 -3.60 -14.85
CA PHE A 218 -2.98 -3.78 -15.84
C PHE A 218 -3.06 -2.81 -17.01
N THR A 219 -4.27 -2.35 -17.35
CA THR A 219 -4.53 -1.49 -18.51
C THR A 219 -5.14 -0.16 -18.08
N GLY A 220 -5.09 0.84 -18.97
CA GLY A 220 -5.81 2.09 -18.74
C GLY A 220 -7.33 1.89 -18.71
N GLU A 221 -7.85 0.86 -19.39
CA GLU A 221 -9.28 0.51 -19.33
C GLU A 221 -9.67 0.00 -17.94
N ASP A 222 -8.85 -0.90 -17.35
CA ASP A 222 -9.06 -1.33 -15.96
C ASP A 222 -9.11 -0.12 -15.02
N ALA A 223 -8.12 0.79 -15.16
CA ALA A 223 -8.02 1.97 -14.31
C ALA A 223 -9.23 2.92 -14.44
N ARG A 224 -9.75 3.15 -15.67
CA ARG A 224 -10.90 4.03 -15.91
C ARG A 224 -12.23 3.50 -15.36
N ARG A 225 -12.38 2.18 -15.22
CA ARG A 225 -13.61 1.58 -14.65
C ARG A 225 -13.78 1.86 -13.15
N LEU A 226 -12.70 2.11 -12.43
CA LEU A 226 -12.69 2.19 -10.96
C LEU A 226 -13.24 3.52 -10.40
N PRO A 227 -12.89 4.71 -10.94
CA PRO A 227 -13.53 5.96 -10.52
C PRO A 227 -15.03 5.99 -10.80
N ASP A 228 -15.51 5.37 -11.90
CA ASP A 228 -16.93 5.27 -12.19
C ASP A 228 -17.66 4.34 -11.21
N ALA A 229 -16.98 3.35 -10.68
CA ALA A 229 -17.51 2.46 -9.66
C ALA A 229 -17.54 3.10 -8.25
N GLY A 230 -16.79 4.18 -8.02
CA GLY A 230 -16.73 4.88 -6.74
C GLY A 230 -15.45 4.67 -5.95
N CYS A 231 -14.35 4.28 -6.60
CA CYS A 231 -13.01 4.31 -6.00
C CYS A 231 -12.40 5.71 -6.12
N ASP A 232 -11.61 6.09 -5.11
CA ASP A 232 -10.86 7.35 -5.04
C ASP A 232 -9.42 7.20 -5.53
N GLY A 233 -8.98 5.96 -5.75
CA GLY A 233 -7.63 5.66 -6.23
C GLY A 233 -7.35 4.19 -6.45
N ILE A 234 -6.12 3.95 -6.92
CA ILE A 234 -5.58 2.62 -7.18
C ILE A 234 -4.19 2.44 -6.57
N LEU A 235 -3.86 1.22 -6.15
CA LEU A 235 -2.51 0.80 -5.82
C LEU A 235 -2.03 -0.21 -6.86
N VAL A 236 -1.02 0.17 -7.64
CA VAL A 236 -0.54 -0.61 -8.78
C VAL A 236 0.96 -0.85 -8.72
N GLY A 237 1.35 -2.12 -8.80
CA GLY A 237 2.76 -2.54 -8.90
C GLY A 237 3.06 -3.24 -10.21
N GLU A 238 2.54 -4.45 -10.38
CA GLU A 238 2.85 -5.30 -11.54
C GLU A 238 2.47 -4.64 -12.88
N GLY A 239 1.30 -3.99 -12.94
CA GLY A 239 0.81 -3.29 -14.13
C GLY A 239 1.69 -2.13 -14.57
N LEU A 240 2.43 -1.51 -13.62
CA LEU A 240 3.40 -0.46 -13.93
C LEU A 240 4.77 -1.03 -14.30
N VAL A 241 5.33 -1.87 -13.43
CA VAL A 241 6.73 -2.30 -13.54
C VAL A 241 7.00 -3.20 -14.75
N ARG A 242 5.97 -3.90 -15.26
CA ARG A 242 6.05 -4.76 -16.46
C ARG A 242 5.75 -4.02 -17.76
N ALA A 243 5.28 -2.79 -17.69
CA ALA A 243 4.99 -2.00 -18.88
C ALA A 243 6.27 -1.78 -19.72
N GLU A 244 6.15 -1.78 -21.03
CA GLU A 244 7.26 -1.48 -21.94
C GLU A 244 7.79 -0.06 -21.68
N ASN A 245 6.89 0.90 -21.49
CA ASN A 245 7.19 2.26 -21.07
C ASN A 245 6.52 2.55 -19.73
N VAL A 246 7.29 2.39 -18.64
CA VAL A 246 6.82 2.59 -17.26
C VAL A 246 6.31 4.02 -17.04
N ALA A 247 7.02 5.02 -17.57
CA ALA A 247 6.62 6.43 -17.42
C ALA A 247 5.26 6.73 -18.08
N ALA A 248 5.06 6.25 -19.32
CA ALA A 248 3.79 6.42 -20.03
C ALA A 248 2.64 5.70 -19.32
N GLN A 249 2.89 4.48 -18.82
CA GLN A 249 1.89 3.71 -18.07
C GLN A 249 1.52 4.38 -16.76
N THR A 250 2.51 4.96 -16.06
CA THR A 250 2.26 5.73 -14.83
C THR A 250 1.35 6.92 -15.09
N ARG A 251 1.65 7.72 -16.12
CA ARG A 251 0.78 8.86 -16.50
C ARG A 251 -0.63 8.43 -16.86
N LEU A 252 -0.77 7.34 -17.61
CA LEU A 252 -2.06 6.81 -18.00
C LEU A 252 -2.92 6.45 -16.77
N MET A 253 -2.33 5.78 -15.79
CA MET A 253 -3.02 5.38 -14.56
C MET A 253 -3.25 6.54 -13.59
N ALA A 254 -2.33 7.49 -13.52
CA ALA A 254 -2.46 8.69 -12.70
C ALA A 254 -3.60 9.61 -13.16
N ASN A 255 -3.91 9.62 -14.45
CA ASN A 255 -4.95 10.47 -15.03
C ASN A 255 -6.28 9.73 -15.33
N ALA A 256 -6.42 8.48 -14.89
CA ALA A 256 -7.59 7.67 -15.20
C ALA A 256 -8.94 8.25 -14.71
N GLY A 257 -8.90 9.12 -13.69
CA GLY A 257 -10.10 9.81 -13.18
C GLY A 257 -10.42 11.14 -13.88
N GLU A 258 -9.51 11.68 -14.71
CA GLU A 258 -9.65 13.02 -15.29
C GLU A 258 -10.42 13.03 -16.64
N GLU A 259 -10.58 11.89 -17.29
CA GLU A 259 -11.22 11.80 -18.63
C GLU A 259 -12.76 12.00 -18.64
N LYS A 260 -13.36 12.48 -17.55
CA LYS A 260 -14.83 12.79 -17.51
C LYS A 260 -15.24 14.08 -18.25
N GLY A 261 -14.27 14.87 -18.78
CA GLY A 261 -14.52 16.24 -19.28
C GLY A 261 -14.88 16.41 -20.73
N ASP A 262 -14.62 15.47 -21.65
CA ASP A 262 -14.66 15.74 -23.09
C ASP A 262 -15.64 14.87 -23.92
N MET A 263 -16.63 14.24 -23.31
CA MET A 263 -17.73 13.57 -24.04
C MET A 263 -19.10 14.08 -23.61
N ALA A 264 -19.32 15.39 -23.73
CA ALA A 264 -20.63 16.01 -23.65
C ALA A 264 -20.91 16.84 -24.90
#